data_90fbb9925e526c0d8249aae3325ed990
#
_entry.id   90fbb9925e526c0d8249aae3325ed990
#
_cell.length_a   1.000
_cell.length_b   1.000
_cell.length_c   1.000
_cell.angle_alpha   90.00
_cell.angle_beta   90.00
_cell.angle_gamma   90.00
#
_symmetry.space_group_name_H-M   'P 1'
#
loop_
_entity.id
_entity.type
_entity.pdbx_description
1 polymer ?
#
loop_
_entity_poly.entity_id
_entity_poly.type
_entity_poly.pdbx_seq_one_letter_code
_entity_poly.pdbx_strand_id
1 'polypeptide(L)'
;MNIKIAVCEDCEKDAALLRELCFRYCCETGTPPYEMDVFPNGLTFLEHCVPGSYDMVFMDIYLEQEDGMQVIRELRKTDKDCPVVFFTRSMDHAVEAFEVNAVHYLTKPLVYEKLADALSRCEKLHEKQAAFLLLPTEKKLRKVRLAEILYIEVFDNTCVIHLDGETIPVRIPLKNLETKIREVDAHSDFLRCHRSYLVNMNWIMALRNDYFLLDTGASVPISKYIHKQVVQTYENFAIKKIRDTRGADQVSEGGH
;
A
#
# COMPACT_ATOMS: atom_id res chain seq x y z
N MET A 1 -16.24 -3.57 -7.11
CA MET A 1 -15.12 -4.14 -7.88
C MET A 1 -14.77 -5.45 -7.19
N ASN A 2 -14.65 -6.57 -7.92
CA ASN A 2 -14.23 -7.83 -7.28
C ASN A 2 -12.72 -7.78 -7.08
N ILE A 3 -12.25 -8.12 -5.89
CA ILE A 3 -10.82 -8.23 -5.58
C ILE A 3 -10.31 -9.56 -6.13
N LYS A 4 -9.23 -9.51 -6.89
CA LYS A 4 -8.60 -10.68 -7.51
C LYS A 4 -7.32 -11.07 -6.78
N ILE A 5 -7.26 -12.33 -6.31
CA ILE A 5 -6.15 -12.87 -5.52
C ILE A 5 -5.40 -13.92 -6.33
N ALA A 6 -4.07 -13.80 -6.37
CA ALA A 6 -3.20 -14.90 -6.78
C ALA A 6 -2.74 -15.69 -5.57
N VAL A 7 -2.80 -17.00 -5.65
CA VAL A 7 -2.31 -17.93 -4.61
C VAL A 7 -1.26 -18.84 -5.24
N CYS A 8 -0.03 -18.76 -4.79
CA CYS A 8 1.04 -19.66 -5.20
C CYS A 8 1.28 -20.69 -4.08
N GLU A 9 0.81 -21.91 -4.30
CA GLU A 9 0.77 -22.99 -3.32
C GLU A 9 0.71 -24.33 -4.04
N ASP A 10 1.61 -25.25 -3.72
CA ASP A 10 1.68 -26.60 -4.30
C ASP A 10 0.79 -27.62 -3.59
N CYS A 11 0.40 -27.33 -2.33
CA CYS A 11 -0.48 -28.19 -1.56
C CYS A 11 -1.96 -27.81 -1.76
N GLU A 12 -2.73 -28.64 -2.47
CA GLU A 12 -4.16 -28.40 -2.71
C GLU A 12 -4.98 -28.23 -1.42
N LYS A 13 -4.60 -28.91 -0.32
CA LYS A 13 -5.30 -28.79 0.97
C LYS A 13 -5.10 -27.42 1.60
N ASP A 14 -3.88 -26.88 1.55
CA ASP A 14 -3.56 -25.56 2.10
C ASP A 14 -4.23 -24.46 1.25
N ALA A 15 -4.24 -24.60 -0.07
CA ALA A 15 -4.96 -23.69 -0.98
C ALA A 15 -6.48 -23.73 -0.76
N ALA A 16 -7.05 -24.93 -0.55
CA ALA A 16 -8.48 -25.09 -0.24
C ALA A 16 -8.85 -24.47 1.11
N LEU A 17 -8.03 -24.66 2.15
CA LEU A 17 -8.23 -24.05 3.46
C LEU A 17 -8.16 -22.51 3.36
N LEU A 18 -7.17 -21.97 2.65
CA LEU A 18 -7.07 -20.52 2.44
C LEU A 18 -8.34 -19.97 1.77
N ARG A 19 -8.86 -20.65 0.74
CA ARG A 19 -10.08 -20.26 0.05
C ARG A 19 -11.30 -20.27 0.97
N GLU A 20 -11.45 -21.32 1.80
CA GLU A 20 -12.52 -21.44 2.79
C GLU A 20 -12.48 -20.28 3.80
N LEU A 21 -11.31 -20.00 4.38
CA LEU A 21 -11.14 -18.93 5.35
C LEU A 21 -11.34 -17.54 4.74
N CYS A 22 -10.90 -17.31 3.50
CA CYS A 22 -11.18 -16.07 2.76
C CYS A 22 -12.68 -15.90 2.51
N PHE A 23 -13.39 -16.97 2.14
CA PHE A 23 -14.85 -16.92 1.96
C PHE A 23 -15.57 -16.60 3.28
N ARG A 24 -15.15 -17.21 4.39
CA ARG A 24 -15.66 -16.89 5.73
C ARG A 24 -15.46 -15.41 6.06
N TYR A 25 -14.27 -14.84 5.80
CA TYR A 25 -13.99 -13.43 6.00
C TYR A 25 -14.94 -12.53 5.19
N CYS A 26 -15.15 -12.83 3.92
CA CYS A 26 -16.09 -12.08 3.09
C CYS A 26 -17.53 -12.12 3.65
N CYS A 27 -17.98 -13.28 4.14
CA CYS A 27 -19.31 -13.41 4.76
C CYS A 27 -19.44 -12.59 6.06
N GLU A 28 -18.39 -12.57 6.90
CA GLU A 28 -18.40 -11.85 8.18
C GLU A 28 -18.30 -10.31 7.99
N THR A 29 -17.54 -9.85 6.99
CA THR A 29 -17.33 -8.41 6.73
C THR A 29 -18.34 -7.81 5.76
N GLY A 30 -19.09 -8.63 5.02
CA GLY A 30 -19.96 -8.18 3.94
C GLY A 30 -19.19 -7.78 2.67
N THR A 31 -17.91 -8.12 2.58
CA THR A 31 -17.08 -7.92 1.39
C THR A 31 -17.52 -8.89 0.29
N PRO A 32 -17.59 -8.47 -0.99
CA PRO A 32 -17.84 -9.40 -2.10
C PRO A 32 -16.83 -10.55 -2.13
N PRO A 33 -17.23 -11.77 -2.53
CA PRO A 33 -16.30 -12.88 -2.63
C PRO A 33 -15.10 -12.56 -3.53
N TYR A 34 -13.90 -12.97 -3.10
CA TYR A 34 -12.68 -12.81 -3.89
C TYR A 34 -12.65 -13.76 -5.07
N GLU A 35 -12.14 -13.28 -6.20
CA GLU A 35 -11.73 -14.15 -7.31
C GLU A 35 -10.33 -14.68 -7.02
N MET A 36 -10.14 -16.01 -7.02
CA MET A 36 -8.85 -16.63 -6.64
C MET A 36 -8.34 -17.53 -7.75
N ASP A 37 -7.17 -17.18 -8.29
CA ASP A 37 -6.39 -18.02 -9.18
C ASP A 37 -5.29 -18.72 -8.36
N VAL A 38 -5.21 -20.06 -8.47
CA VAL A 38 -4.22 -20.87 -7.75
C VAL A 38 -3.15 -21.36 -8.72
N PHE A 39 -1.90 -21.15 -8.37
CA PHE A 39 -0.70 -21.53 -9.14
C PHE A 39 0.09 -22.57 -8.34
N PRO A 40 0.42 -23.73 -8.92
CA PRO A 40 1.15 -24.79 -8.22
C PRO A 40 2.65 -24.49 -8.05
N ASN A 41 3.18 -23.49 -8.75
CA ASN A 41 4.59 -23.10 -8.71
C ASN A 41 4.79 -21.64 -9.10
N GLY A 42 5.97 -21.08 -8.79
CA GLY A 42 6.32 -19.70 -9.05
C GLY A 42 6.46 -19.35 -10.52
N LEU A 43 6.91 -20.29 -11.35
CA LEU A 43 7.08 -20.06 -12.78
C LEU A 43 5.73 -19.78 -13.45
N THR A 44 4.73 -20.64 -13.23
CA THR A 44 3.39 -20.44 -13.78
C THR A 44 2.72 -19.18 -13.22
N PHE A 45 2.98 -18.83 -11.95
CA PHE A 45 2.53 -17.58 -11.37
C PHE A 45 3.13 -16.38 -12.10
N LEU A 46 4.45 -16.31 -12.29
CA LEU A 46 5.13 -15.19 -12.94
C LEU A 46 4.74 -15.04 -14.43
N GLU A 47 4.48 -16.14 -15.14
CA GLU A 47 3.98 -16.11 -16.51
C GLU A 47 2.60 -15.44 -16.64
N HIS A 48 1.75 -15.56 -15.64
CA HIS A 48 0.38 -15.02 -15.63
C HIS A 48 0.26 -13.67 -14.87
N CYS A 49 1.24 -13.33 -14.04
CA CYS A 49 1.23 -12.14 -13.22
C CYS A 49 1.73 -10.92 -14.00
N VAL A 50 0.82 -10.26 -14.71
CA VAL A 50 1.08 -8.94 -15.31
C VAL A 50 0.86 -7.88 -14.23
N PRO A 51 1.67 -6.79 -14.18
CA PRO A 51 1.48 -5.72 -13.21
C PRO A 51 0.05 -5.22 -13.14
N GLY A 52 -0.54 -5.24 -11.94
CA GLY A 52 -1.93 -4.84 -11.70
C GLY A 52 -2.99 -5.87 -12.11
N SER A 53 -2.63 -7.11 -12.45
CA SER A 53 -3.59 -8.18 -12.74
C SER A 53 -4.19 -8.81 -11.48
N TYR A 54 -3.52 -8.66 -10.34
CA TYR A 54 -3.96 -9.12 -9.03
C TYR A 54 -3.90 -8.00 -8.01
N ASP A 55 -4.87 -7.97 -7.12
CA ASP A 55 -5.00 -6.98 -6.05
C ASP A 55 -4.24 -7.40 -4.79
N MET A 56 -3.92 -8.70 -4.66
CA MET A 56 -3.04 -9.26 -3.63
C MET A 56 -2.51 -10.63 -4.04
N VAL A 57 -1.37 -11.02 -3.47
CA VAL A 57 -0.71 -12.29 -3.70
C VAL A 57 -0.49 -13.01 -2.36
N PHE A 58 -0.93 -14.27 -2.29
CA PHE A 58 -0.52 -15.20 -1.25
C PHE A 58 0.57 -16.12 -1.81
N MET A 59 1.70 -16.23 -1.12
CA MET A 59 2.87 -16.97 -1.58
C MET A 59 3.37 -17.93 -0.50
N ASP A 60 3.43 -19.24 -0.82
CA ASP A 60 4.25 -20.13 0.00
C ASP A 60 5.73 -19.93 -0.33
N ILE A 61 6.57 -19.95 0.69
CA ILE A 61 8.03 -19.87 0.53
C ILE A 61 8.60 -21.21 0.06
N TYR A 62 8.07 -22.32 0.58
CA TYR A 62 8.57 -23.65 0.32
C TYR A 62 7.71 -24.35 -0.75
N LEU A 63 7.88 -23.95 -2.01
CA LEU A 63 7.32 -24.65 -3.15
C LEU A 63 8.23 -25.85 -3.52
N GLU A 64 7.67 -26.92 -4.09
CA GLU A 64 8.44 -28.17 -4.38
C GLU A 64 9.77 -27.96 -5.15
N GLN A 65 9.83 -26.96 -6.04
CA GLN A 65 10.98 -26.75 -6.93
C GLN A 65 11.56 -25.34 -6.88
N GLU A 66 10.97 -24.43 -6.11
CA GLU A 66 11.28 -23.00 -6.13
C GLU A 66 11.20 -22.40 -4.72
N ASP A 67 11.95 -21.32 -4.52
CA ASP A 67 11.87 -20.48 -3.34
C ASP A 67 10.90 -19.32 -3.59
N GLY A 68 9.76 -19.28 -2.91
CA GLY A 68 8.75 -18.22 -3.02
C GLY A 68 9.30 -16.82 -2.74
N MET A 69 10.36 -16.68 -1.93
CA MET A 69 11.05 -15.40 -1.73
C MET A 69 11.70 -14.92 -3.04
N GLN A 70 12.33 -15.81 -3.79
CA GLN A 70 12.91 -15.46 -5.10
C GLN A 70 11.81 -15.08 -6.10
N VAL A 71 10.72 -15.81 -6.11
CA VAL A 71 9.55 -15.51 -6.96
C VAL A 71 9.03 -14.08 -6.67
N ILE A 72 8.91 -13.70 -5.41
CA ILE A 72 8.46 -12.34 -5.05
C ILE A 72 9.52 -11.28 -5.38
N ARG A 73 10.82 -11.58 -5.26
CA ARG A 73 11.88 -10.65 -5.72
C ARG A 73 11.77 -10.39 -7.24
N GLU A 74 11.45 -11.42 -8.04
CA GLU A 74 11.20 -11.24 -9.49
C GLU A 74 9.92 -10.39 -9.72
N LEU A 75 8.83 -10.68 -9.04
CA LEU A 75 7.60 -9.88 -9.10
C LEU A 75 7.89 -8.39 -8.83
N ARG A 76 8.69 -8.08 -7.80
CA ARG A 76 9.03 -6.70 -7.40
C ARG A 76 9.80 -5.91 -8.45
N LYS A 77 10.41 -6.57 -9.45
CA LYS A 77 11.05 -5.87 -10.59
C LYS A 77 10.02 -5.20 -11.51
N THR A 78 8.81 -5.75 -11.57
CA THR A 78 7.74 -5.29 -12.45
C THR A 78 6.55 -4.70 -11.71
N ASP A 79 6.21 -5.23 -10.52
CA ASP A 79 5.14 -4.77 -9.66
C ASP A 79 5.65 -4.55 -8.23
N LYS A 80 5.90 -3.28 -7.89
CA LYS A 80 6.44 -2.88 -6.60
C LYS A 80 5.37 -2.77 -5.50
N ASP A 81 4.10 -2.59 -5.91
CA ASP A 81 3.03 -2.14 -5.04
C ASP A 81 2.01 -3.22 -4.71
N CYS A 82 1.96 -4.32 -5.46
CA CYS A 82 1.03 -5.41 -5.19
C CYS A 82 1.21 -5.95 -3.76
N PRO A 83 0.16 -5.97 -2.92
CA PRO A 83 0.22 -6.53 -1.59
C PRO A 83 0.59 -8.01 -1.62
N VAL A 84 1.65 -8.39 -0.88
CA VAL A 84 2.11 -9.78 -0.76
C VAL A 84 1.95 -10.24 0.68
N VAL A 85 1.37 -11.42 0.86
CA VAL A 85 1.26 -12.14 2.12
C VAL A 85 1.95 -13.50 1.97
N PHE A 86 2.98 -13.72 2.74
CA PHE A 86 3.56 -15.07 2.84
C PHE A 86 2.73 -15.94 3.76
N PHE A 87 2.53 -17.23 3.40
CA PHE A 87 1.91 -18.20 4.29
C PHE A 87 2.67 -19.54 4.17
N THR A 88 3.43 -19.90 5.18
CA THR A 88 4.47 -20.91 5.09
C THR A 88 4.63 -21.70 6.40
N ARG A 89 5.38 -22.81 6.36
CA ARG A 89 5.57 -23.70 7.50
C ARG A 89 6.66 -23.25 8.48
N SER A 90 7.54 -22.31 8.09
CA SER A 90 8.64 -21.83 8.93
C SER A 90 8.60 -20.32 9.09
N MET A 91 9.20 -19.82 10.18
CA MET A 91 9.45 -18.39 10.46
C MET A 91 10.84 -17.91 10.01
N ASP A 92 11.66 -18.78 9.44
CA ASP A 92 13.08 -18.49 9.16
C ASP A 92 13.28 -17.31 8.20
N HIS A 93 12.32 -17.06 7.31
CA HIS A 93 12.38 -15.99 6.31
C HIS A 93 11.56 -14.74 6.68
N ALA A 94 11.07 -14.65 7.93
CA ALA A 94 10.24 -13.51 8.34
C ALA A 94 10.98 -12.16 8.23
N VAL A 95 12.28 -12.13 8.51
CA VAL A 95 13.11 -10.93 8.36
C VAL A 95 13.27 -10.55 6.89
N GLU A 96 13.54 -11.52 6.01
CA GLU A 96 13.69 -11.29 4.58
C GLU A 96 12.38 -10.81 3.90
N ALA A 97 11.22 -11.20 4.46
CA ALA A 97 9.92 -10.76 3.96
C ALA A 97 9.76 -9.23 4.01
N PHE A 98 10.43 -8.54 4.96
CA PHE A 98 10.47 -7.08 5.00
C PHE A 98 11.23 -6.47 3.80
N GLU A 99 12.28 -7.11 3.32
CA GLU A 99 13.07 -6.61 2.19
C GLU A 99 12.25 -6.55 0.90
N VAL A 100 11.26 -7.44 0.77
CA VAL A 100 10.35 -7.49 -0.38
C VAL A 100 9.03 -6.74 -0.13
N ASN A 101 8.94 -5.95 0.95
CA ASN A 101 7.74 -5.22 1.35
C ASN A 101 6.49 -6.12 1.44
N ALA A 102 6.61 -7.27 2.12
CA ALA A 102 5.45 -8.10 2.41
C ALA A 102 4.53 -7.39 3.42
N VAL A 103 3.22 -7.48 3.19
CA VAL A 103 2.19 -6.90 4.05
C VAL A 103 2.03 -7.70 5.34
N HIS A 104 2.16 -9.01 5.21
CA HIS A 104 2.02 -9.92 6.34
C HIS A 104 2.78 -11.24 6.11
N TYR A 105 3.05 -11.94 7.22
CA TYR A 105 3.67 -13.26 7.24
C TYR A 105 2.82 -14.20 8.10
N LEU A 106 2.26 -15.23 7.51
CA LEU A 106 1.39 -16.20 8.16
C LEU A 106 2.07 -17.55 8.26
N THR A 107 2.01 -18.18 9.43
CA THR A 107 2.50 -19.55 9.61
C THR A 107 1.38 -20.57 9.41
N LYS A 108 1.70 -21.69 8.77
CA LYS A 108 0.82 -22.84 8.70
C LYS A 108 0.87 -23.63 10.03
N PRO A 109 -0.25 -24.16 10.54
CA PRO A 109 -1.59 -24.09 9.97
C PRO A 109 -2.19 -22.67 10.07
N LEU A 110 -2.96 -22.28 9.04
CA LEU A 110 -3.58 -20.96 9.00
C LEU A 110 -4.58 -20.77 10.16
N VAL A 111 -4.43 -19.67 10.87
CA VAL A 111 -5.35 -19.23 11.93
C VAL A 111 -6.20 -18.10 11.38
N TYR A 112 -7.53 -18.24 11.52
CA TYR A 112 -8.49 -17.31 10.91
C TYR A 112 -8.25 -15.85 11.31
N GLU A 113 -8.02 -15.57 12.59
CA GLU A 113 -7.81 -14.22 13.11
C GLU A 113 -6.60 -13.53 12.47
N LYS A 114 -5.51 -14.28 12.26
CA LYS A 114 -4.31 -13.78 11.59
C LYS A 114 -4.53 -13.53 10.10
N LEU A 115 -5.26 -14.42 9.44
CA LEU A 115 -5.64 -14.24 8.04
C LEU A 115 -6.56 -13.02 7.88
N ALA A 116 -7.55 -12.85 8.75
CA ALA A 116 -8.47 -11.72 8.73
C ALA A 116 -7.73 -10.37 8.88
N ASP A 117 -6.71 -10.30 9.76
CA ASP A 117 -5.85 -9.11 9.88
C ASP A 117 -5.05 -8.86 8.59
N ALA A 118 -4.45 -9.90 8.01
CA ALA A 118 -3.72 -9.80 6.75
C ALA A 118 -4.62 -9.30 5.60
N LEU A 119 -5.82 -9.87 5.44
CA LEU A 119 -6.79 -9.46 4.43
C LEU A 119 -7.22 -8.00 4.62
N SER A 120 -7.57 -7.62 5.85
CA SER A 120 -7.94 -6.22 6.16
C SER A 120 -6.84 -5.22 5.81
N ARG A 121 -5.57 -5.58 6.04
CA ARG A 121 -4.43 -4.74 5.64
C ARG A 121 -4.27 -4.64 4.13
N CYS A 122 -4.40 -5.77 3.41
CA CYS A 122 -4.33 -5.79 1.96
C CYS A 122 -5.46 -4.97 1.32
N GLU A 123 -6.70 -5.09 1.82
CA GLU A 123 -7.85 -4.31 1.34
C GLU A 123 -7.62 -2.80 1.50
N LYS A 124 -7.14 -2.36 2.68
CA LYS A 124 -6.83 -0.95 2.92
C LYS A 124 -5.73 -0.41 1.98
N LEU A 125 -4.74 -1.23 1.66
CA LEU A 125 -3.70 -0.87 0.68
C LEU A 125 -4.29 -0.79 -0.72
N HIS A 126 -5.12 -1.77 -1.11
CA HIS A 126 -5.81 -1.78 -2.40
C HIS A 126 -6.72 -0.55 -2.56
N GLU A 127 -7.53 -0.21 -1.55
CA GLU A 127 -8.36 1.00 -1.55
C GLU A 127 -7.53 2.27 -1.76
N LYS A 128 -6.39 2.40 -1.05
CA LYS A 128 -5.47 3.53 -1.22
C LYS A 128 -4.86 3.59 -2.62
N GLN A 129 -4.51 2.46 -3.20
CA GLN A 129 -3.96 2.37 -4.56
C GLN A 129 -5.04 2.65 -5.62
N ALA A 130 -6.28 2.26 -5.36
CA ALA A 130 -7.42 2.53 -6.23
C ALA A 130 -7.90 3.99 -6.18
N ALA A 131 -7.51 4.76 -5.16
CA ALA A 131 -7.90 6.15 -5.00
C ALA A 131 -7.25 7.04 -6.08
N PHE A 132 -8.04 7.76 -6.86
CA PHE A 132 -7.55 8.63 -7.93
C PHE A 132 -8.33 9.94 -8.02
N LEU A 133 -7.65 10.99 -8.49
CA LEU A 133 -8.26 12.26 -8.86
C LEU A 133 -8.51 12.32 -10.37
N LEU A 134 -9.67 12.84 -10.75
CA LEU A 134 -9.93 13.31 -12.11
C LEU A 134 -9.62 14.79 -12.19
N LEU A 135 -8.57 15.14 -12.91
CA LEU A 135 -8.03 16.49 -13.00
C LEU A 135 -8.35 17.08 -14.39
N PRO A 136 -9.04 18.22 -14.47
CA PRO A 136 -9.20 18.93 -15.71
C PRO A 136 -7.85 19.59 -16.09
N THR A 137 -7.25 19.11 -17.15
CA THR A 137 -6.09 19.75 -17.78
C THR A 137 -6.54 20.52 -19.03
N GLU A 138 -5.67 21.35 -19.61
CA GLU A 138 -6.01 22.16 -20.79
C GLU A 138 -6.50 21.34 -21.99
N LYS A 139 -6.09 20.07 -22.09
CA LYS A 139 -6.39 19.21 -23.26
C LYS A 139 -7.42 18.10 -22.98
N LYS A 140 -7.53 17.62 -21.73
CA LYS A 140 -8.39 16.47 -21.36
C LYS A 140 -8.53 16.29 -19.85
N LEU A 141 -9.49 15.48 -19.44
CA LEU A 141 -9.50 14.93 -18.07
C LEU A 141 -8.36 13.93 -17.91
N ARG A 142 -7.56 14.11 -16.86
CA ARG A 142 -6.47 13.20 -16.52
C ARG A 142 -6.78 12.49 -15.21
N LYS A 143 -6.66 11.17 -15.21
CA LYS A 143 -6.75 10.31 -14.03
C LYS A 143 -5.36 10.23 -13.40
N VAL A 144 -5.24 10.57 -12.10
CA VAL A 144 -3.98 10.53 -11.34
C VAL A 144 -4.24 9.79 -10.03
N ARG A 145 -3.47 8.77 -9.73
CA ARG A 145 -3.57 8.05 -8.45
C ARG A 145 -3.09 8.93 -7.30
N LEU A 146 -3.79 8.92 -6.18
CA LEU A 146 -3.37 9.70 -5.01
C LEU A 146 -1.98 9.28 -4.51
N ALA A 147 -1.68 7.99 -4.57
CA ALA A 147 -0.39 7.43 -4.15
C ALA A 147 0.79 7.97 -4.98
N GLU A 148 0.58 8.36 -6.25
CA GLU A 148 1.61 8.90 -7.15
C GLU A 148 1.92 10.38 -6.87
N ILE A 149 1.02 11.10 -6.17
CA ILE A 149 1.21 12.52 -5.88
C ILE A 149 2.20 12.69 -4.73
N LEU A 150 3.31 13.37 -5.00
CA LEU A 150 4.33 13.71 -4.02
C LEU A 150 3.87 14.89 -3.15
N TYR A 151 3.51 15.97 -3.81
CA TYR A 151 2.97 17.18 -3.19
C TYR A 151 2.23 18.03 -4.22
N ILE A 152 1.47 18.98 -3.74
CA ILE A 152 0.78 19.98 -4.55
C ILE A 152 1.23 21.34 -4.06
N GLU A 153 1.63 22.23 -4.99
CA GLU A 153 1.95 23.60 -4.67
C GLU A 153 1.06 24.59 -5.44
N VAL A 154 0.93 25.79 -4.89
CA VAL A 154 0.31 26.92 -5.59
C VAL A 154 1.41 27.82 -6.10
N PHE A 155 1.48 27.94 -7.42
CA PHE A 155 2.36 28.85 -8.12
C PHE A 155 1.50 29.75 -9.04
N ASP A 156 1.60 31.05 -8.87
CA ASP A 156 0.91 32.07 -9.69
C ASP A 156 -0.59 31.77 -9.90
N ASN A 157 -1.32 31.52 -8.80
CA ASN A 157 -2.75 31.13 -8.77
C ASN A 157 -3.12 29.80 -9.46
N THR A 158 -2.14 29.02 -9.86
CA THR A 158 -2.30 27.68 -10.44
C THR A 158 -1.80 26.64 -9.45
N CYS A 159 -2.55 25.58 -9.22
CA CYS A 159 -2.04 24.43 -8.49
C CYS A 159 -1.20 23.57 -9.44
N VAL A 160 0.00 23.25 -9.02
CA VAL A 160 0.90 22.33 -9.71
C VAL A 160 0.97 21.05 -8.88
N ILE A 161 0.55 19.94 -9.45
CA ILE A 161 0.61 18.62 -8.84
C ILE A 161 1.92 17.97 -9.27
N HIS A 162 2.77 17.62 -8.31
CA HIS A 162 4.07 17.01 -8.54
C HIS A 162 3.98 15.49 -8.40
N LEU A 163 4.39 14.79 -9.44
CA LEU A 163 4.59 13.35 -9.49
C LEU A 163 6.08 13.05 -9.64
N ASP A 164 6.49 11.80 -9.59
CA ASP A 164 7.88 11.43 -9.89
C ASP A 164 8.18 11.69 -11.37
N GLY A 165 9.11 12.62 -11.62
CA GLY A 165 9.52 13.01 -12.97
C GLY A 165 8.52 13.83 -13.79
N GLU A 166 7.35 14.20 -13.25
CA GLU A 166 6.31 14.93 -13.98
C GLU A 166 5.56 15.94 -13.11
N THR A 167 5.03 17.00 -13.75
CA THR A 167 4.15 17.99 -13.12
C THR A 167 2.87 18.21 -13.91
N ILE A 168 1.76 18.42 -13.21
CA ILE A 168 0.45 18.65 -13.82
C ILE A 168 -0.12 19.97 -13.30
N PRO A 169 -0.14 21.03 -14.11
CA PRO A 169 -0.79 22.28 -13.74
C PRO A 169 -2.31 22.15 -13.85
N VAL A 170 -3.03 22.61 -12.83
CA VAL A 170 -4.49 22.62 -12.79
C VAL A 170 -5.02 23.94 -12.22
N ARG A 171 -6.08 24.47 -12.83
CA ARG A 171 -6.74 25.71 -12.38
C ARG A 171 -7.85 25.41 -11.37
N ILE A 172 -7.50 24.72 -10.28
CA ILE A 172 -8.39 24.40 -9.18
C ILE A 172 -7.76 24.97 -7.91
N PRO A 173 -8.50 25.73 -7.07
CA PRO A 173 -7.97 26.20 -5.79
C PRO A 173 -7.50 25.03 -4.91
N LEU A 174 -6.37 25.21 -4.21
CA LEU A 174 -5.77 24.17 -3.39
C LEU A 174 -6.74 23.62 -2.33
N LYS A 175 -7.61 24.48 -1.76
CA LYS A 175 -8.67 24.05 -0.82
C LYS A 175 -9.65 23.06 -1.47
N ASN A 176 -10.00 23.29 -2.74
CA ASN A 176 -10.92 22.42 -3.47
C ASN A 176 -10.26 21.08 -3.84
N LEU A 177 -8.95 21.11 -4.16
CA LEU A 177 -8.18 19.87 -4.36
C LEU A 177 -8.09 19.06 -3.07
N GLU A 178 -7.82 19.71 -1.94
CA GLU A 178 -7.81 19.07 -0.62
C GLU A 178 -9.18 18.42 -0.30
N THR A 179 -10.29 19.11 -0.59
CA THR A 179 -11.64 18.55 -0.42
C THR A 179 -11.84 17.33 -1.33
N LYS A 180 -11.49 17.43 -2.62
CA LYS A 180 -11.60 16.30 -3.56
C LYS A 180 -10.76 15.10 -3.15
N ILE A 181 -9.56 15.31 -2.62
CA ILE A 181 -8.71 14.25 -2.09
C ILE A 181 -9.43 13.53 -0.94
N ARG A 182 -10.03 14.28 0.00
CA ARG A 182 -10.79 13.71 1.12
C ARG A 182 -12.09 13.01 0.72
N GLU A 183 -12.72 13.47 -0.36
CA GLU A 183 -13.91 12.80 -0.93
C GLU A 183 -13.57 11.43 -1.53
N VAL A 184 -12.35 11.30 -2.10
CA VAL A 184 -11.87 10.06 -2.70
C VAL A 184 -11.27 9.13 -1.63
N ASP A 185 -10.55 9.69 -0.67
CA ASP A 185 -9.95 8.99 0.47
C ASP A 185 -10.12 9.82 1.74
N ALA A 186 -11.12 9.48 2.56
CA ALA A 186 -11.44 10.17 3.81
C ALA A 186 -10.28 10.13 4.82
N HIS A 187 -9.41 9.14 4.71
CA HIS A 187 -8.23 8.93 5.56
C HIS A 187 -6.93 9.27 4.85
N SER A 188 -7.00 10.13 3.82
CA SER A 188 -5.85 10.46 3.00
C SER A 188 -4.66 10.95 3.83
N ASP A 189 -3.48 10.49 3.42
CA ASP A 189 -2.20 10.82 4.06
C ASP A 189 -1.64 12.20 3.60
N PHE A 190 -2.52 13.09 3.10
CA PHE A 190 -2.15 14.44 2.69
C PHE A 190 -2.22 15.43 3.85
N LEU A 191 -1.15 16.22 4.02
CA LEU A 191 -1.00 17.22 5.08
C LEU A 191 -0.86 18.63 4.49
N ARG A 192 -1.75 19.56 4.92
CA ARG A 192 -1.60 20.98 4.61
C ARG A 192 -0.49 21.57 5.49
N CYS A 193 0.72 21.69 4.96
CA CYS A 193 1.89 22.18 5.71
C CYS A 193 2.16 23.67 5.51
N HIS A 194 1.59 24.28 4.47
CA HIS A 194 1.72 25.71 4.16
C HIS A 194 0.47 26.22 3.46
N ARG A 195 0.24 27.57 3.45
CA ARG A 195 -0.89 28.15 2.70
C ARG A 195 -0.90 27.76 1.23
N SER A 196 0.28 27.48 0.66
CA SER A 196 0.49 27.14 -0.75
C SER A 196 0.93 25.69 -0.98
N TYR A 197 1.04 24.85 0.07
CA TYR A 197 1.54 23.46 -0.08
C TYR A 197 0.66 22.46 0.63
N LEU A 198 0.42 21.34 -0.05
CA LEU A 198 -0.19 20.13 0.45
C LEU A 198 0.76 18.97 0.14
N VAL A 199 1.30 18.29 1.14
CA VAL A 199 2.28 17.22 0.99
C VAL A 199 1.65 15.86 1.27
N ASN A 200 2.03 14.85 0.51
CA ASN A 200 1.72 13.46 0.82
C ASN A 200 2.76 12.93 1.81
N MET A 201 2.32 12.60 3.02
CA MET A 201 3.20 12.20 4.11
C MET A 201 3.95 10.87 3.84
N ASN A 202 3.46 10.06 2.91
CA ASN A 202 4.11 8.80 2.54
C ASN A 202 5.46 9.01 1.83
N TRP A 203 5.66 10.16 1.18
CA TRP A 203 6.87 10.51 0.46
C TRP A 203 7.87 11.32 1.29
N ILE A 204 7.59 11.58 2.56
CA ILE A 204 8.50 12.33 3.44
C ILE A 204 9.59 11.40 3.93
N MET A 205 10.82 11.64 3.46
CA MET A 205 12.04 10.98 3.92
C MET A 205 12.50 11.54 5.28
N ALA A 206 12.45 12.87 5.45
CA ALA A 206 12.91 13.52 6.68
C ALA A 206 12.19 14.83 6.98
N LEU A 207 11.92 15.06 8.26
CA LEU A 207 11.52 16.37 8.78
C LEU A 207 12.80 17.19 9.10
N ARG A 208 12.85 18.42 8.60
CA ARG A 208 13.85 19.45 8.92
C ARG A 208 13.21 20.59 9.68
N ASN A 209 13.99 21.57 10.10
CA ASN A 209 13.51 22.66 10.96
C ASN A 209 12.26 23.37 10.40
N ASP A 210 12.24 23.66 9.11
CA ASP A 210 11.20 24.47 8.47
C ASP A 210 10.69 23.90 7.13
N TYR A 211 11.06 22.64 6.80
CA TYR A 211 10.60 21.94 5.61
C TYR A 211 10.59 20.43 5.76
N PHE A 212 9.83 19.76 4.93
CA PHE A 212 9.90 18.33 4.68
C PHE A 212 10.82 18.05 3.50
N LEU A 213 11.76 17.11 3.68
CA LEU A 213 12.57 16.55 2.59
C LEU A 213 11.88 15.29 2.10
N LEU A 214 11.60 15.21 0.79
CA LEU A 214 10.98 14.04 0.17
C LEU A 214 12.02 13.06 -0.36
N ASP A 215 11.62 11.82 -0.61
CA ASP A 215 12.48 10.75 -1.16
C ASP A 215 13.10 11.11 -2.51
N THR A 216 12.44 11.97 -3.27
CA THR A 216 12.93 12.52 -4.56
C THR A 216 13.94 13.65 -4.40
N GLY A 217 14.26 14.06 -3.18
CA GLY A 217 15.11 15.21 -2.88
C GLY A 217 14.38 16.57 -2.91
N ALA A 218 13.11 16.61 -3.24
CA ALA A 218 12.32 17.84 -3.21
C ALA A 218 12.11 18.32 -1.76
N SER A 219 12.08 19.64 -1.56
CA SER A 219 11.85 20.28 -0.27
C SER A 219 10.51 21.02 -0.24
N VAL A 220 9.66 20.67 0.71
CA VAL A 220 8.33 21.27 0.88
C VAL A 220 8.29 22.10 2.16
N PRO A 221 8.11 23.44 2.09
CA PRO A 221 8.22 24.33 3.23
C PRO A 221 7.05 24.15 4.22
N ILE A 222 7.36 24.35 5.51
CA ILE A 222 6.39 24.37 6.59
C ILE A 222 6.14 25.82 7.03
N SER A 223 4.87 26.20 7.11
CA SER A 223 4.49 27.52 7.60
C SER A 223 4.84 27.72 9.07
N LYS A 224 5.53 28.80 9.41
CA LYS A 224 5.88 29.14 10.79
C LYS A 224 4.66 29.23 11.72
N TYR A 225 3.52 29.68 11.20
CA TYR A 225 2.28 29.89 11.99
C TYR A 225 1.62 28.57 12.44
N ILE A 226 1.78 27.51 11.68
CA ILE A 226 1.16 26.19 11.95
C ILE A 226 2.22 25.09 12.17
N HIS A 227 3.49 25.48 12.33
CA HIS A 227 4.63 24.57 12.43
C HIS A 227 4.40 23.46 13.48
N LYS A 228 4.07 23.85 14.71
CA LYS A 228 3.86 22.90 15.81
C LYS A 228 2.77 21.87 15.49
N GLN A 229 1.66 22.32 14.89
CA GLN A 229 0.55 21.44 14.51
C GLN A 229 0.94 20.47 13.39
N VAL A 230 1.65 20.98 12.38
CA VAL A 230 2.12 20.19 11.24
C VAL A 230 3.08 19.10 11.68
N VAL A 231 4.08 19.47 12.51
CA VAL A 231 5.05 18.53 13.06
C VAL A 231 4.35 17.44 13.88
N GLN A 232 3.48 17.81 14.80
CA GLN A 232 2.74 16.86 15.62
C GLN A 232 1.89 15.90 14.78
N THR A 233 1.23 16.41 13.72
CA THR A 233 0.42 15.56 12.82
C THR A 233 1.30 14.55 12.09
N TYR A 234 2.46 14.99 11.58
CA TYR A 234 3.39 14.10 10.90
C TYR A 234 4.02 13.06 11.84
N GLU A 235 4.42 13.46 13.05
CA GLU A 235 4.94 12.53 14.07
C GLU A 235 3.91 11.44 14.43
N ASN A 236 2.65 11.82 14.63
CA ASN A 236 1.58 10.86 14.90
C ASN A 236 1.38 9.89 13.73
N PHE A 237 1.43 10.40 12.49
CA PHE A 237 1.38 9.58 11.29
C PHE A 237 2.56 8.59 11.21
N ALA A 238 3.78 9.06 11.42
CA ALA A 238 4.99 8.24 11.38
C ALA A 238 4.98 7.15 12.47
N ILE A 239 4.56 7.49 13.71
CA ILE A 239 4.42 6.53 14.81
C ILE A 239 3.36 5.47 14.47
N LYS A 240 2.22 5.89 13.93
CA LYS A 240 1.17 4.96 13.51
C LYS A 240 1.69 4.00 12.44
N LYS A 241 2.38 4.51 11.42
CA LYS A 241 2.96 3.70 10.34
C LYS A 241 3.96 2.67 10.88
N ILE A 242 4.82 3.08 11.84
CA ILE A 242 5.77 2.17 12.51
C ILE A 242 5.03 1.11 13.35
N ARG A 243 3.96 1.47 14.06
CA ARG A 243 3.17 0.51 14.85
C ARG A 243 2.44 -0.48 13.95
N ASP A 244 1.85 -0.02 12.86
CA ASP A 244 1.18 -0.86 11.89
C ASP A 244 2.16 -1.86 11.25
N THR A 245 3.42 -1.46 11.07
CA THR A 245 4.52 -2.33 10.61
C THR A 245 5.00 -3.28 11.71
N ARG A 246 5.18 -2.80 12.97
CA ARG A 246 5.68 -3.60 14.12
C ARG A 246 4.61 -4.45 14.79
N GLY A 247 3.33 -4.15 14.64
CA GLY A 247 2.24 -4.99 15.13
C GLY A 247 2.24 -6.37 14.48
N ALA A 248 3.00 -6.54 13.39
CA ALA A 248 3.33 -7.85 12.83
C ALA A 248 4.35 -8.64 13.69
N ASP A 249 5.17 -7.94 14.51
CA ASP A 249 6.28 -8.57 15.25
C ASP A 249 5.91 -9.04 16.67
N GLN A 250 4.87 -8.48 17.33
CA GLN A 250 4.61 -8.74 18.76
C GLN A 250 3.71 -9.93 19.07
N VAL A 251 3.33 -10.74 18.10
CA VAL A 251 2.52 -11.96 18.37
C VAL A 251 3.41 -13.19 18.62
N SER A 252 4.75 -13.06 18.61
CA SER A 252 5.68 -14.18 18.79
C SER A 252 6.26 -14.37 20.20
N GLU A 253 6.01 -13.48 21.18
CA GLU A 253 6.62 -13.56 22.53
C GLU A 253 5.63 -13.82 23.67
N GLY A 254 4.52 -14.47 23.44
CA GLY A 254 3.52 -14.79 24.48
C GLY A 254 3.13 -16.26 24.52
N GLY A 255 4.07 -17.15 24.79
CA GLY A 255 3.78 -18.57 24.93
C GLY A 255 4.90 -19.35 25.62
N HIS A 256 4.94 -19.26 26.93
CA HIS A 256 5.60 -20.29 27.74
C HIS A 256 4.58 -21.31 28.18
#